data_3c62c1be5195382affa6e244a5d99983
#
_entry.id   3c62c1be5195382affa6e244a5d99983
#
_cell.length_a   1.000
_cell.length_b   1.000
_cell.length_c   1.000
_cell.angle_alpha   90.00
_cell.angle_beta   90.00
_cell.angle_gamma   90.00
#
_symmetry.space_group_name_H-M   'P 1'
#
loop_
_entity.id
_entity.type
_entity.pdbx_description
1 polymer ?
#
loop_
_entity_poly.entity_id
_entity_poly.type
_entity_poly.pdbx_seq_one_letter_code
_entity_poly.pdbx_strand_id
1 'polypeptide(L)'
;CDAFLVSKIYLCGITAQPPNRKINKTALGSTESVEWEYFKSTKKIIENLKSKGVKIWSIEQVEKAKKLHEIEEIDKGIEHAVVFGNEIKGVSQEIIDISNNTIEIDQYGTKHSLNVTVAAGIVVWKFYNSLN
;
A
#
# COMPACT_ATOMS: atom_id res chain seq x y z
N CYS A 1 -7.33 -7.32 -1.57
CA CYS A 1 -6.50 -7.71 -0.39
C CYS A 1 -6.84 -9.10 0.12
N ASP A 2 -8.13 -9.44 0.23
CA ASP A 2 -8.55 -10.77 0.71
C ASP A 2 -7.95 -11.90 -0.15
N ALA A 3 -8.01 -11.76 -1.48
CA ALA A 3 -7.50 -12.78 -2.39
C ALA A 3 -6.01 -13.10 -2.23
N PHE A 4 -5.22 -12.16 -1.73
CA PHE A 4 -3.78 -12.32 -1.55
C PHE A 4 -3.36 -12.35 -0.09
N LEU A 5 -4.29 -12.69 0.80
CA LEU A 5 -4.03 -12.92 2.23
C LEU A 5 -3.37 -11.75 2.96
N VAL A 6 -3.78 -10.53 2.62
CA VAL A 6 -3.35 -9.35 3.37
C VAL A 6 -3.91 -9.45 4.79
N SER A 7 -3.05 -9.35 5.80
CA SER A 7 -3.46 -9.55 7.19
C SER A 7 -4.24 -8.37 7.78
N LYS A 8 -3.92 -7.15 7.37
CA LYS A 8 -4.60 -5.97 7.90
C LYS A 8 -4.51 -4.79 6.95
N ILE A 9 -5.57 -3.97 6.94
CA ILE A 9 -5.63 -2.73 6.17
C ILE A 9 -5.71 -1.55 7.13
N TYR A 10 -4.86 -0.55 6.93
CA TYR A 10 -4.87 0.70 7.69
C TYR A 10 -5.44 1.81 6.82
N LEU A 11 -6.60 2.32 7.20
CA LEU A 11 -7.25 3.43 6.51
C LEU A 11 -6.86 4.73 7.22
N CYS A 12 -6.23 5.65 6.50
CA CYS A 12 -5.62 6.83 7.12
C CYS A 12 -6.19 8.14 6.57
N GLY A 13 -6.26 9.14 7.44
CA GLY A 13 -6.63 10.49 7.07
C GLY A 13 -8.05 10.60 6.50
N ILE A 14 -8.14 11.01 5.24
CA ILE A 14 -9.43 11.21 4.55
C ILE A 14 -9.93 9.97 3.81
N THR A 15 -9.25 8.82 3.98
CA THR A 15 -9.65 7.57 3.35
C THR A 15 -11.04 7.13 3.85
N ALA A 16 -11.89 6.66 2.94
CA ALA A 16 -13.21 6.15 3.31
C ALA A 16 -13.09 4.88 4.16
N GLN A 17 -14.05 4.72 5.08
CA GLN A 17 -14.07 3.56 5.99
C GLN A 17 -15.34 2.72 5.75
N PRO A 18 -15.26 1.40 5.95
CA PRO A 18 -16.46 0.58 6.04
C PRO A 18 -17.28 0.94 7.32
N PRO A 19 -18.63 0.85 7.34
CA PRO A 19 -19.43 0.51 6.17
C PRO A 19 -19.67 1.72 5.28
N ASN A 20 -18.97 1.77 4.17
CA ASN A 20 -19.18 2.79 3.15
C ASN A 20 -19.85 2.10 1.97
N ARG A 21 -20.95 2.67 1.46
CA ARG A 21 -21.72 2.08 0.36
C ARG A 21 -20.85 1.74 -0.85
N LYS A 22 -19.91 2.62 -1.18
CA LYS A 22 -19.02 2.47 -2.31
C LYS A 22 -18.03 1.32 -2.08
N ILE A 23 -17.50 1.19 -0.88
CA ILE A 23 -16.59 0.11 -0.49
C ILE A 23 -17.31 -1.22 -0.50
N ASN A 24 -18.50 -1.31 0.11
CA ASN A 24 -19.27 -2.54 0.17
C ASN A 24 -19.65 -3.06 -1.22
N LYS A 25 -19.99 -2.14 -2.13
CA LYS A 25 -20.35 -2.48 -3.50
C LYS A 25 -19.17 -3.13 -4.26
N THR A 26 -17.97 -2.64 -4.04
CA THR A 26 -16.77 -3.13 -4.74
C THR A 26 -16.07 -4.26 -4.03
N ALA A 27 -16.17 -4.33 -2.72
CA ALA A 27 -15.48 -5.33 -1.91
C ALA A 27 -16.18 -6.68 -1.85
N LEU A 28 -17.47 -6.74 -2.16
CA LEU A 28 -18.25 -8.00 -2.16
C LEU A 28 -18.12 -8.81 -0.86
N GLY A 29 -18.18 -8.12 0.29
CA GLY A 29 -18.07 -8.76 1.61
C GLY A 29 -16.67 -8.94 2.15
N SER A 30 -15.62 -8.64 1.38
CA SER A 30 -14.24 -8.78 1.85
C SER A 30 -13.88 -7.80 2.97
N THR A 31 -14.71 -6.79 3.24
CA THR A 31 -14.58 -5.94 4.42
C THR A 31 -14.77 -6.70 5.73
N GLU A 32 -15.39 -7.88 5.67
CA GLU A 32 -15.60 -8.76 6.84
C GLU A 32 -14.46 -9.77 6.99
N SER A 33 -13.73 -10.10 5.91
CA SER A 33 -12.69 -11.12 5.92
C SER A 33 -11.28 -10.59 6.12
N VAL A 34 -11.06 -9.29 5.93
CA VAL A 34 -9.76 -8.66 6.17
C VAL A 34 -9.91 -7.65 7.31
N GLU A 35 -9.08 -7.79 8.33
CA GLU A 35 -9.07 -6.85 9.45
C GLU A 35 -8.69 -5.46 8.96
N TRP A 36 -9.40 -4.44 9.42
CA TRP A 36 -9.08 -3.06 9.09
C TRP A 36 -9.21 -2.16 10.32
N GLU A 37 -8.50 -1.04 10.28
CA GLU A 37 -8.55 -0.04 11.35
C GLU A 37 -8.28 1.34 10.77
N TYR A 38 -8.95 2.36 11.29
CA TYR A 38 -8.76 3.74 10.85
C TYR A 38 -7.80 4.48 11.76
N PHE A 39 -6.90 5.26 11.17
CA PHE A 39 -5.96 6.11 11.87
C PHE A 39 -5.99 7.52 11.27
N LYS A 40 -6.00 8.53 12.15
CA LYS A 40 -6.01 9.92 11.72
C LYS A 40 -4.69 10.35 11.10
N SER A 41 -3.58 9.82 11.59
CA SER A 41 -2.24 10.17 11.12
C SER A 41 -1.52 8.97 10.51
N THR A 42 -1.24 9.04 9.21
CA THR A 42 -0.46 8.03 8.50
C THR A 42 0.95 7.94 9.08
N LYS A 43 1.58 9.09 9.36
CA LYS A 43 2.93 9.13 9.92
C LYS A 43 3.05 8.36 11.22
N LYS A 44 2.09 8.56 12.14
CA LYS A 44 2.12 7.88 13.45
C LYS A 44 2.01 6.38 13.33
N ILE A 45 1.12 5.88 12.46
CA ILE A 45 0.99 4.43 12.30
C ILE A 45 2.21 3.83 11.63
N ILE A 46 2.81 4.52 10.67
CA ILE A 46 4.04 4.06 10.03
C ILE A 46 5.20 3.99 11.05
N GLU A 47 5.36 5.01 11.86
CA GLU A 47 6.39 5.02 12.90
C GLU A 47 6.17 3.87 13.90
N ASN A 48 4.93 3.61 14.27
CA ASN A 48 4.59 2.50 15.16
C ASN A 48 4.95 1.15 14.53
N LEU A 49 4.58 0.94 13.27
CA LEU A 49 4.90 -0.29 12.54
C LEU A 49 6.41 -0.49 12.42
N LYS A 50 7.15 0.55 12.10
CA LYS A 50 8.62 0.49 12.03
C LYS A 50 9.23 0.10 13.36
N SER A 51 8.70 0.62 14.47
CA SER A 51 9.19 0.27 15.81
C SER A 51 9.00 -1.22 16.14
N LYS A 52 8.08 -1.88 15.45
CA LYS A 52 7.81 -3.31 15.59
C LYS A 52 8.58 -4.17 14.58
N GLY A 53 9.47 -3.56 13.79
CA GLY A 53 10.27 -4.27 12.79
C GLY A 53 9.60 -4.47 11.44
N VAL A 54 8.46 -3.82 11.20
CA VAL A 54 7.79 -3.88 9.89
C VAL A 54 8.52 -3.00 8.90
N LYS A 55 8.79 -3.54 7.71
CA LYS A 55 9.43 -2.80 6.63
C LYS A 55 8.37 -2.06 5.81
N ILE A 56 8.58 -0.77 5.60
CA ILE A 56 7.61 0.11 4.94
C ILE A 56 8.04 0.40 3.50
N TRP A 57 7.11 0.21 2.57
CA TRP A 57 7.30 0.45 1.14
C TRP A 57 6.27 1.46 0.68
N SER A 58 6.71 2.64 0.25
CA SER A 58 5.81 3.64 -0.35
C SER A 58 5.72 3.43 -1.84
N ILE A 59 4.53 3.57 -2.39
CA ILE A 59 4.29 3.41 -3.83
C ILE A 59 4.08 4.79 -4.43
N GLU A 60 5.10 5.28 -5.14
CA GLU A 60 5.08 6.61 -5.74
C GLU A 60 6.13 6.74 -6.84
N GLN A 61 5.89 7.63 -7.81
CA GLN A 61 6.83 7.93 -8.88
C GLN A 61 7.76 9.06 -8.43
N VAL A 62 8.95 8.70 -7.96
CA VAL A 62 10.00 9.66 -7.57
C VAL A 62 11.35 9.16 -8.07
N GLU A 63 12.33 10.06 -8.19
CA GLU A 63 13.65 9.72 -8.74
C GLU A 63 14.36 8.56 -8.02
N LYS A 64 14.21 8.49 -6.71
CA LYS A 64 14.85 7.46 -5.89
C LYS A 64 14.10 6.14 -5.84
N ALA A 65 12.94 6.06 -6.49
CA ALA A 65 12.12 4.84 -6.44
C ALA A 65 12.77 3.71 -7.23
N LYS A 66 12.66 2.51 -6.68
CA LYS A 66 13.03 1.28 -7.38
C LYS A 66 11.86 0.85 -8.24
N LYS A 67 12.15 0.26 -9.39
CA LYS A 67 11.10 -0.29 -10.26
C LYS A 67 10.55 -1.57 -9.64
N LEU A 68 9.24 -1.71 -9.60
CA LEU A 68 8.59 -2.89 -9.02
C LEU A 68 9.07 -4.18 -9.69
N HIS A 69 9.18 -4.18 -11.02
CA HIS A 69 9.59 -5.38 -11.77
C HIS A 69 11.07 -5.74 -11.59
N GLU A 70 11.89 -4.84 -11.05
CA GLU A 70 13.30 -5.07 -10.78
C GLU A 70 13.56 -5.61 -9.37
N ILE A 71 12.53 -5.67 -8.52
CA ILE A 71 12.67 -6.22 -7.18
C ILE A 71 12.67 -7.74 -7.25
N GLU A 72 13.81 -8.34 -6.95
CA GLU A 72 13.97 -9.80 -7.02
C GLU A 72 13.65 -10.50 -5.72
N GLU A 73 14.09 -9.93 -4.60
CA GLU A 73 13.93 -10.55 -3.30
C GLU A 73 13.24 -9.64 -2.29
N ILE A 74 12.31 -10.23 -1.55
CA ILE A 74 11.65 -9.59 -0.42
C ILE A 74 11.88 -10.51 0.78
N ASP A 75 12.38 -9.95 1.88
CA ASP A 75 12.70 -10.73 3.07
C ASP A 75 11.45 -11.41 3.65
N LYS A 76 11.48 -12.73 3.68
CA LYS A 76 10.37 -13.56 4.19
C LYS A 76 10.34 -13.64 5.72
N GLY A 77 11.41 -13.23 6.38
CA GLY A 77 11.53 -13.29 7.84
C GLY A 77 10.92 -12.14 8.60
N ILE A 78 10.43 -11.11 7.90
CA ILE A 78 9.84 -9.92 8.52
C ILE A 78 8.50 -9.59 7.88
N GLU A 79 7.73 -8.76 8.58
CA GLU A 79 6.47 -8.26 8.04
C GLU A 79 6.72 -7.04 7.15
N HIS A 80 5.87 -6.87 6.16
CA HIS A 80 5.95 -5.77 5.20
C HIS A 80 4.63 -5.01 5.15
N ALA A 81 4.71 -3.71 5.01
CA ALA A 81 3.56 -2.85 4.79
C ALA A 81 3.79 -2.00 3.55
N VAL A 82 2.77 -1.89 2.71
CA VAL A 82 2.82 -1.04 1.51
C VAL A 82 1.88 0.15 1.72
N VAL A 83 2.33 1.33 1.30
CA VAL A 83 1.60 2.57 1.47
C VAL A 83 1.20 3.12 0.11
N PHE A 84 -0.09 3.30 -0.08
CA PHE A 84 -0.64 3.91 -1.29
C PHE A 84 -1.14 5.31 -0.96
N GLY A 85 -0.90 6.23 -1.86
CA GLY A 85 -1.35 7.60 -1.68
C GLY A 85 -2.78 7.83 -2.13
N ASN A 86 -3.26 9.01 -1.81
CA ASN A 86 -4.50 9.55 -2.31
C ASN A 86 -4.41 9.74 -3.83
N GLU A 87 -5.52 9.58 -4.55
CA GLU A 87 -5.56 9.69 -6.01
C GLU A 87 -5.15 11.08 -6.53
N ILE A 88 -5.35 12.11 -5.72
CA ILE A 88 -5.06 13.49 -6.11
C ILE A 88 -3.67 13.91 -5.65
N LYS A 89 -3.33 13.64 -4.38
CA LYS A 89 -2.09 14.12 -3.74
C LYS A 89 -0.95 13.11 -3.74
N GLY A 90 -1.24 11.82 -3.97
CA GLY A 90 -0.24 10.77 -3.88
C GLY A 90 0.25 10.56 -2.44
N VAL A 91 1.42 9.95 -2.30
CA VAL A 91 2.07 9.78 -1.00
C VAL A 91 2.88 11.05 -0.70
N SER A 92 2.70 11.63 0.48
CA SER A 92 3.42 12.85 0.84
C SER A 92 4.92 12.60 0.94
N GLN A 93 5.73 13.65 0.73
CA GLN A 93 7.19 13.54 0.84
C GLN A 93 7.60 13.11 2.26
N GLU A 94 6.89 13.57 3.27
CA GLU A 94 7.14 13.20 4.66
C GLU A 94 7.05 11.67 4.86
N ILE A 95 6.05 11.04 4.25
CA ILE A 95 5.86 9.60 4.35
C ILE A 95 6.93 8.85 3.53
N ILE A 96 7.28 9.38 2.36
CA ILE A 96 8.35 8.80 1.54
C ILE A 96 9.66 8.82 2.30
N ASP A 97 9.95 9.92 2.99
CA ASP A 97 11.20 10.08 3.75
C ASP A 97 11.34 9.09 4.90
N ILE A 98 10.24 8.71 5.53
CA ILE A 98 10.27 7.75 6.64
C ILE A 98 10.07 6.30 6.19
N SER A 99 9.76 6.07 4.93
CA SER A 99 9.62 4.71 4.38
C SER A 99 10.99 4.06 4.18
N ASN A 100 11.05 2.75 4.34
CA ASN A 100 12.30 2.01 4.11
C ASN A 100 12.68 2.00 2.63
N ASN A 101 11.69 1.88 1.76
CA ASN A 101 11.88 1.91 0.31
C ASN A 101 10.71 2.60 -0.36
N THR A 102 10.95 3.10 -1.56
CA THR A 102 9.90 3.61 -2.44
C THR A 102 9.94 2.81 -3.73
N ILE A 103 8.77 2.41 -4.22
CA ILE A 103 8.62 1.58 -5.40
C ILE A 103 7.78 2.33 -6.43
N GLU A 104 8.17 2.20 -7.69
CA GLU A 104 7.46 2.75 -8.81
C GLU A 104 6.98 1.63 -9.73
N ILE A 105 5.74 1.75 -10.20
CA ILE A 105 5.21 0.89 -11.26
C ILE A 105 5.42 1.64 -12.58
N ASP A 106 6.18 1.07 -13.49
CA ASP A 106 6.41 1.70 -14.80
C ASP A 106 5.10 1.81 -15.57
N GLN A 107 4.88 2.98 -16.13
CA GLN A 107 3.70 3.28 -16.93
C GLN A 107 4.13 3.77 -18.31
N TYR A 108 3.59 3.14 -19.34
CA TYR A 108 3.95 3.40 -20.72
C TYR A 108 2.87 4.16 -21.51
N GLY A 109 1.79 4.52 -20.83
CA GLY A 109 0.71 5.28 -21.43
C GLY A 109 0.89 6.78 -21.30
N THR A 110 -0.15 7.52 -21.69
CA THR A 110 -0.15 8.99 -21.65
C THR A 110 -0.58 9.59 -20.32
N LYS A 111 -1.23 8.80 -19.47
CA LYS A 111 -1.65 9.25 -18.14
C LYS A 111 -0.50 9.11 -17.16
N HIS A 112 -0.42 10.03 -16.19
CA HIS A 112 0.68 10.10 -15.24
C HIS A 112 0.50 9.25 -13.97
N SER A 113 -0.68 8.65 -13.77
CA SER A 113 -0.91 7.81 -12.59
C SER A 113 -1.89 6.70 -12.87
N LEU A 114 -1.68 5.57 -12.17
CA LEU A 114 -2.63 4.47 -12.15
C LEU A 114 -3.70 4.71 -11.09
N ASN A 115 -4.88 4.16 -11.32
CA ASN A 115 -5.91 4.07 -10.29
C ASN A 115 -5.33 3.31 -9.08
N VAL A 116 -5.61 3.77 -7.87
CA VAL A 116 -5.05 3.18 -6.64
C VAL A 116 -5.44 1.71 -6.49
N THR A 117 -6.65 1.32 -6.90
CA THR A 117 -7.10 -0.07 -6.84
C THR A 117 -6.27 -0.96 -7.76
N VAL A 118 -5.97 -0.48 -8.96
CA VAL A 118 -5.14 -1.21 -9.92
C VAL A 118 -3.72 -1.32 -9.39
N ALA A 119 -3.16 -0.22 -8.91
CA ALA A 119 -1.81 -0.20 -8.33
C ALA A 119 -1.71 -1.15 -7.13
N ALA A 120 -2.72 -1.13 -6.25
CA ALA A 120 -2.76 -2.01 -5.09
C ALA A 120 -2.78 -3.48 -5.51
N GLY A 121 -3.59 -3.83 -6.49
CA GLY A 121 -3.64 -5.21 -7.01
C GLY A 121 -2.30 -5.69 -7.54
N ILE A 122 -1.62 -4.86 -8.32
CA ILE A 122 -0.31 -5.19 -8.91
C ILE A 122 0.74 -5.39 -7.82
N VAL A 123 0.83 -4.47 -6.87
CA VAL A 123 1.84 -4.50 -5.81
C VAL A 123 1.59 -5.65 -4.84
N VAL A 124 0.36 -5.84 -4.40
CA VAL A 124 0.00 -6.91 -3.47
C VAL A 124 0.26 -8.27 -4.10
N TRP A 125 -0.07 -8.44 -5.38
CA TRP A 125 0.23 -9.67 -6.12
C TRP A 125 1.74 -9.95 -6.16
N LYS A 126 2.55 -8.93 -6.43
CA LYS A 126 4.02 -9.06 -6.45
C LYS A 126 4.56 -9.50 -5.08
N PHE A 127 4.11 -8.87 -4.01
CA PHE A 127 4.53 -9.21 -2.65
C PHE A 127 4.07 -10.62 -2.27
N TYR A 128 2.84 -10.98 -2.56
CA TYR A 128 2.33 -12.32 -2.27
C TYR A 128 3.20 -13.38 -2.94
N ASN A 129 3.49 -13.22 -4.22
CA ASN A 129 4.30 -14.20 -4.97
C ASN A 129 5.76 -14.21 -4.51
N SER A 130 6.29 -13.09 -4.08
CA SER A 130 7.68 -13.01 -3.58
C SER A 130 7.83 -13.60 -2.19
N LEU A 131 6.78 -13.57 -1.37
CA LEU A 131 6.80 -14.08 0.01
C LEU A 131 6.35 -15.55 0.11
N ASN A 132 5.78 -16.09 -0.94
CA ASN A 132 5.31 -17.48 -1.01
C ASN A 132 5.90 -18.22 -2.23
#